data_bf6e989c01b3172c18bbc0c949b7a507
#
_entry.id   bf6e989c01b3172c18bbc0c949b7a507
#
_cell.length_a   1.000
_cell.length_b   1.000
_cell.length_c   1.000
_cell.angle_alpha   90.00
_cell.angle_beta   90.00
_cell.angle_gamma   90.00
#
_symmetry.space_group_name_H-M   'P 1'
#
loop_
_entity.id
_entity.type
_entity.pdbx_description
1 polymer ?
#
loop_
_entity_poly.entity_id
_entity_poly.type
_entity_poly.pdbx_seq_one_letter_code
_entity_poly.pdbx_strand_id
1 'polypeptide(L)'
;VWGACAARGADPNKVVRTFNRAPISAGFRSLPAGDSVLYCGNEKYGLLHLYAKGHDADWSAFTFPWMGNWRNLADYAISAALSYPESVTYRQSNDTFAIERAIYPVNAQGEITGPSTWKVHVVISASDGTIVTAYPMSTK
;
A
#
# COMPACT_ATOMS: atom_id res chain seq x y z
N VAL A 1 5.76 -7.73 -10.72
CA VAL A 1 4.83 -8.84 -10.52
C VAL A 1 4.91 -9.34 -9.08
N TRP A 2 3.78 -9.46 -8.44
CA TRP A 2 3.69 -9.74 -7.00
C TRP A 2 4.36 -11.07 -6.58
N GLY A 3 4.50 -12.02 -7.47
CA GLY A 3 5.19 -13.28 -7.17
C GLY A 3 6.71 -13.25 -7.30
N ALA A 4 7.28 -12.13 -7.70
CA ALA A 4 8.69 -12.05 -8.06
C ALA A 4 9.66 -12.26 -6.89
N CYS A 5 9.19 -12.08 -5.65
CA CYS A 5 10.03 -12.16 -4.44
C CYS A 5 9.87 -13.47 -3.69
N ALA A 6 9.21 -14.47 -4.27
CA ALA A 6 8.92 -15.73 -3.58
C ALA A 6 10.19 -16.53 -3.26
N ALA A 7 11.24 -16.37 -4.05
CA ALA A 7 12.49 -17.10 -3.85
C ALA A 7 13.34 -16.43 -2.78
N ARG A 8 13.92 -17.25 -1.87
CA ARG A 8 14.87 -16.79 -0.88
C ARG A 8 16.08 -16.18 -1.60
N GLY A 9 16.52 -15.00 -1.17
CA GLY A 9 17.66 -14.35 -1.77
C GLY A 9 17.32 -13.50 -3.01
N ALA A 10 16.05 -13.18 -3.21
CA ALA A 10 15.66 -12.27 -4.29
C ALA A 10 16.36 -10.92 -4.11
N ASP A 11 16.70 -10.28 -5.24
CA ASP A 11 17.30 -8.95 -5.25
C ASP A 11 16.35 -7.96 -4.57
N PRO A 12 16.77 -7.27 -3.50
CA PRO A 12 15.90 -6.31 -2.83
C PRO A 12 15.47 -5.15 -3.73
N ASN A 13 16.20 -4.86 -4.79
CA ASN A 13 15.86 -3.81 -5.73
C ASN A 13 14.98 -4.27 -6.88
N LYS A 14 14.55 -5.52 -6.88
CA LYS A 14 13.64 -6.03 -7.90
C LYS A 14 12.27 -5.39 -7.76
N VAL A 15 11.75 -4.82 -8.85
CA VAL A 15 10.46 -4.14 -8.86
C VAL A 15 9.33 -5.16 -8.88
N VAL A 16 8.43 -5.05 -7.90
CA VAL A 16 7.20 -5.85 -7.86
C VAL A 16 6.09 -5.13 -8.60
N ARG A 17 5.92 -3.84 -8.34
CA ARG A 17 4.84 -3.04 -8.88
C ARG A 17 5.21 -1.56 -8.81
N THR A 18 4.86 -0.80 -9.84
CA THR A 18 5.01 0.65 -9.86
C THR A 18 3.62 1.28 -9.86
N PHE A 19 3.35 2.16 -8.92
CA PHE A 19 2.07 2.86 -8.79
C PHE A 19 2.24 4.32 -9.18
N ASN A 20 1.23 4.88 -9.85
CA ASN A 20 1.17 6.33 -10.04
C ASN A 20 0.73 6.99 -8.75
N ARG A 21 1.37 8.09 -8.41
CA ARG A 21 1.12 8.80 -7.17
C ARG A 21 0.77 10.26 -7.43
N ALA A 22 -0.28 10.74 -6.79
CA ALA A 22 -0.60 12.17 -6.74
C ALA A 22 0.48 12.93 -5.94
N PRO A 23 0.55 14.27 -6.07
CA PRO A 23 1.43 15.04 -5.19
C PRO A 23 1.03 14.83 -3.74
N ILE A 24 2.03 14.69 -2.87
CA ILE A 24 1.83 14.45 -1.43
C ILE A 24 2.48 15.60 -0.66
N SER A 25 1.76 16.14 0.32
CA SER A 25 2.38 17.09 1.25
C SER A 25 1.73 17.00 2.62
N ALA A 26 2.54 17.18 3.65
CA ALA A 26 2.10 17.23 5.02
C ALA A 26 3.16 18.00 5.83
N GLY A 27 2.73 18.96 6.63
CA GLY A 27 3.64 19.83 7.35
C GLY A 27 4.52 20.62 6.38
N PHE A 28 5.83 20.58 6.60
CA PHE A 28 6.80 21.30 5.75
C PHE A 28 7.40 20.40 4.66
N ARG A 29 7.00 19.14 4.59
CA ARG A 29 7.56 18.18 3.63
C ARG A 29 6.58 17.94 2.49
N SER A 30 7.10 17.85 1.28
CA SER A 30 6.27 17.58 0.09
C SER A 30 7.01 16.70 -0.89
N LEU A 31 6.24 16.02 -1.73
CA LEU A 31 6.75 15.14 -2.77
C LEU A 31 5.89 15.36 -4.02
N PRO A 32 6.48 15.70 -5.17
CA PRO A 32 5.69 15.95 -6.39
C PRO A 32 5.04 14.66 -6.91
N ALA A 33 4.06 14.81 -7.77
CA ALA A 33 3.44 13.67 -8.46
C ALA A 33 4.52 12.85 -9.17
N GLY A 34 4.34 11.55 -9.20
CA GLY A 34 5.30 10.64 -9.82
C GLY A 34 4.98 9.21 -9.53
N ASP A 35 5.99 8.37 -9.54
CA ASP A 35 5.84 6.94 -9.28
C ASP A 35 6.23 6.60 -7.85
N SER A 36 5.48 5.67 -7.26
CA SER A 36 5.85 5.00 -6.02
C SER A 36 6.08 3.53 -6.34
N VAL A 37 7.26 3.03 -6.04
CA VAL A 37 7.67 1.68 -6.42
C VAL A 37 7.63 0.77 -5.22
N LEU A 38 7.00 -0.40 -5.40
CA LEU A 38 7.07 -1.50 -4.45
C LEU A 38 8.17 -2.44 -4.92
N TYR A 39 9.26 -2.50 -4.18
CA TYR A 39 10.36 -3.43 -4.42
C TYR A 39 10.18 -4.70 -3.61
N CYS A 40 10.90 -5.75 -3.95
CA CYS A 40 11.02 -6.93 -3.08
C CYS A 40 11.51 -6.51 -1.69
N GLY A 41 12.53 -5.66 -1.65
CA GLY A 41 13.01 -5.10 -0.40
C GLY A 41 13.64 -6.13 0.52
N ASN A 42 13.51 -5.87 1.81
CA ASN A 42 14.02 -6.71 2.88
C ASN A 42 13.11 -6.54 4.12
N GLU A 43 13.60 -6.90 5.31
CA GLU A 43 12.83 -6.77 6.55
C GLU A 43 12.44 -5.33 6.90
N LYS A 44 13.10 -4.34 6.28
CA LYS A 44 12.90 -2.91 6.60
C LYS A 44 11.94 -2.20 5.63
N TYR A 45 11.78 -2.70 4.41
CA TYR A 45 10.90 -2.07 3.43
C TYR A 45 10.51 -3.07 2.34
N GLY A 46 9.44 -2.72 1.62
CA GLY A 46 8.99 -3.47 0.46
C GLY A 46 8.16 -4.70 0.79
N LEU A 47 8.02 -5.60 -0.19
CA LEU A 47 7.15 -6.77 -0.06
C LEU A 47 7.63 -7.73 1.04
N LEU A 48 8.93 -7.93 1.17
CA LEU A 48 9.46 -8.81 2.22
C LEU A 48 9.22 -8.24 3.62
N HIS A 49 9.26 -6.91 3.77
CA HIS A 49 8.89 -6.26 5.03
C HIS A 49 7.40 -6.49 5.34
N LEU A 50 6.55 -6.42 4.33
CA LEU A 50 5.12 -6.67 4.48
C LEU A 50 4.88 -8.08 5.01
N TYR A 51 5.56 -9.09 4.46
CA TYR A 51 5.47 -10.46 4.95
C TYR A 51 6.05 -10.62 6.36
N ALA A 52 7.18 -9.97 6.65
CA ALA A 52 7.83 -10.07 7.95
C ALA A 52 6.95 -9.52 9.08
N LYS A 53 6.08 -8.55 8.77
CA LYS A 53 5.14 -7.97 9.73
C LYS A 53 3.79 -8.70 9.77
N GLY A 54 3.60 -9.74 8.97
CA GLY A 54 2.33 -10.47 8.91
C GLY A 54 1.21 -9.75 8.18
N HIS A 55 1.53 -8.73 7.39
CA HIS A 55 0.51 -7.95 6.70
C HIS A 55 -0.18 -8.72 5.57
N ASP A 56 0.46 -9.77 5.05
CA ASP A 56 -0.19 -10.67 4.09
C ASP A 56 -1.43 -11.32 4.69
N ALA A 57 -1.36 -11.74 5.97
CA ALA A 57 -2.52 -12.28 6.68
C ALA A 57 -3.59 -11.20 6.89
N ASP A 58 -3.17 -9.97 7.21
CA ASP A 58 -4.09 -8.84 7.36
C ASP A 58 -4.86 -8.60 6.05
N TRP A 59 -4.16 -8.57 4.91
CA TRP A 59 -4.79 -8.41 3.61
C TRP A 59 -5.74 -9.56 3.28
N SER A 60 -5.34 -10.80 3.60
CA SER A 60 -6.19 -11.97 3.34
C SER A 60 -7.50 -11.89 4.09
N ALA A 61 -7.50 -11.36 5.32
CA ALA A 61 -8.70 -11.22 6.14
C ALA A 61 -9.73 -10.28 5.53
N PHE A 62 -9.30 -9.31 4.71
CA PHE A 62 -10.19 -8.34 4.05
C PHE A 62 -10.49 -8.69 2.59
N THR A 63 -9.88 -9.74 2.04
CA THR A 63 -10.05 -10.07 0.63
C THR A 63 -11.45 -10.63 0.35
N PHE A 64 -12.13 -10.04 -0.63
CA PHE A 64 -13.43 -10.51 -1.06
C PHE A 64 -13.28 -11.83 -1.83
N PRO A 65 -14.23 -12.81 -1.66
CA PRO A 65 -14.09 -14.11 -2.31
C PRO A 65 -13.91 -14.07 -3.83
N TRP A 66 -14.54 -13.12 -4.51
CA TRP A 66 -14.47 -13.02 -5.96
C TRP A 66 -13.16 -12.40 -6.46
N MET A 67 -12.33 -11.84 -5.59
CA MET A 67 -11.06 -11.23 -5.98
C MET A 67 -9.91 -12.23 -6.18
N GLY A 68 -10.09 -13.47 -5.75
CA GLY A 68 -9.10 -14.52 -5.89
C GLY A 68 -8.10 -14.54 -4.74
N ASN A 69 -7.12 -13.62 -4.76
CA ASN A 69 -6.10 -13.59 -3.71
C ASN A 69 -5.93 -12.18 -3.15
N TRP A 70 -5.26 -12.10 -2.00
CA TRP A 70 -5.10 -10.83 -1.29
C TRP A 70 -4.30 -9.78 -2.08
N ARG A 71 -3.45 -10.23 -3.01
CA ARG A 71 -2.62 -9.31 -3.80
C ARG A 71 -3.46 -8.43 -4.72
N ASN A 72 -4.57 -8.96 -5.22
CA ASN A 72 -5.49 -8.17 -6.04
C ASN A 72 -6.10 -7.03 -5.22
N LEU A 73 -6.51 -7.31 -4.00
CA LEU A 73 -7.07 -6.28 -3.11
C LEU A 73 -5.99 -5.26 -2.72
N ALA A 74 -4.81 -5.74 -2.35
CA ALA A 74 -3.70 -4.86 -1.97
C ALA A 74 -3.31 -3.93 -3.11
N ASP A 75 -3.20 -4.45 -4.32
CA ASP A 75 -2.88 -3.66 -5.52
C ASP A 75 -3.91 -2.55 -5.72
N TYR A 76 -5.19 -2.90 -5.69
CA TYR A 76 -6.28 -1.94 -5.85
C TYR A 76 -6.25 -0.87 -4.75
N ALA A 77 -6.14 -1.28 -3.50
CA ALA A 77 -6.22 -0.37 -2.36
C ALA A 77 -5.01 0.59 -2.30
N ILE A 78 -3.82 0.08 -2.55
CA ILE A 78 -2.61 0.90 -2.57
C ILE A 78 -2.69 1.91 -3.72
N SER A 79 -3.10 1.47 -4.90
CA SER A 79 -3.28 2.34 -6.06
C SER A 79 -4.28 3.46 -5.76
N ALA A 80 -5.41 3.12 -5.13
CA ALA A 80 -6.43 4.10 -4.77
C ALA A 80 -5.89 5.13 -3.77
N ALA A 81 -5.17 4.68 -2.75
CA ALA A 81 -4.61 5.59 -1.73
C ALA A 81 -3.57 6.54 -2.33
N LEU A 82 -2.72 6.05 -3.21
CA LEU A 82 -1.66 6.87 -3.82
C LEU A 82 -2.21 7.83 -4.87
N SER A 83 -3.28 7.45 -5.58
CA SER A 83 -3.92 8.30 -6.58
C SER A 83 -4.83 9.35 -5.94
N TYR A 84 -5.52 9.00 -4.87
CA TYR A 84 -6.52 9.86 -4.23
C TYR A 84 -6.42 9.77 -2.71
N PRO A 85 -5.33 10.29 -2.11
CA PRO A 85 -5.15 10.19 -0.66
C PRO A 85 -6.21 10.99 0.09
N GLU A 86 -6.76 10.41 1.16
CA GLU A 86 -7.72 11.10 2.03
C GLU A 86 -7.05 11.73 3.24
N SER A 87 -5.97 11.12 3.73
CA SER A 87 -5.21 11.60 4.87
C SER A 87 -3.74 11.38 4.63
N VAL A 88 -2.93 12.38 4.92
CA VAL A 88 -1.47 12.31 4.79
C VAL A 88 -0.85 12.85 6.07
N THR A 89 0.02 12.06 6.68
CA THR A 89 0.77 12.45 7.88
C THR A 89 2.25 12.27 7.61
N TYR A 90 3.05 13.26 7.98
CA TYR A 90 4.50 13.16 7.87
C TYR A 90 5.12 12.73 9.19
N ARG A 91 6.01 11.74 9.13
CA ARG A 91 6.78 11.27 10.29
C ARG A 91 8.23 11.70 10.13
N GLN A 92 8.64 12.67 10.92
CA GLN A 92 9.99 13.22 10.85
C GLN A 92 11.05 12.20 11.29
N SER A 93 10.73 11.33 12.24
CA SER A 93 11.69 10.37 12.81
C SER A 93 12.30 9.44 11.76
N ASN A 94 11.56 9.09 10.71
CA ASN A 94 12.04 8.21 9.67
C ASN A 94 11.87 8.76 8.25
N ASP A 95 11.48 10.03 8.14
CA ASP A 95 11.28 10.75 6.87
C ASP A 95 10.34 9.97 5.94
N THR A 96 9.14 9.68 6.44
CA THR A 96 8.11 8.97 5.68
C THR A 96 6.78 9.70 5.72
N PHE A 97 5.95 9.45 4.69
CA PHE A 97 4.55 9.83 4.71
C PHE A 97 3.70 8.60 5.00
N ALA A 98 2.71 8.75 5.88
CA ALA A 98 1.67 7.76 6.08
C ALA A 98 0.42 8.27 5.36
N ILE A 99 -0.06 7.49 4.40
CA ILE A 99 -1.19 7.84 3.54
C ILE A 99 -2.33 6.89 3.84
N GLU A 100 -3.53 7.42 4.07
CA GLU A 100 -4.69 6.60 4.36
C GLU A 100 -5.85 6.96 3.44
N ARG A 101 -6.63 5.94 3.10
CA ARG A 101 -7.85 6.08 2.32
C ARG A 101 -8.85 5.01 2.71
N ALA A 102 -10.11 5.40 2.86
CA ALA A 102 -11.21 4.46 3.07
C ALA A 102 -11.41 3.59 1.82
N ILE A 103 -11.65 2.30 2.04
CA ILE A 103 -11.93 1.33 0.99
C ILE A 103 -13.36 0.83 1.18
N TYR A 104 -14.16 0.91 0.14
CA TYR A 104 -15.57 0.57 0.19
C TYR A 104 -15.81 -0.85 -0.31
N PRO A 105 -16.71 -1.61 0.35
CA PRO A 105 -17.06 -2.93 -0.15
C PRO A 105 -17.77 -2.80 -1.51
N VAL A 106 -17.40 -3.71 -2.42
CA VAL A 106 -18.03 -3.77 -3.74
C VAL A 106 -18.48 -5.19 -4.01
N ASN A 107 -19.49 -5.35 -4.86
CA ASN A 107 -19.92 -6.67 -5.31
C ASN A 107 -19.09 -7.11 -6.53
N ALA A 108 -19.40 -8.29 -7.07
CA ALA A 108 -18.67 -8.83 -8.22
C ALA A 108 -18.82 -7.96 -9.48
N GLN A 109 -19.83 -7.09 -9.55
CA GLN A 109 -20.06 -6.17 -10.66
C GLN A 109 -19.36 -4.83 -10.45
N GLY A 110 -18.63 -4.65 -9.35
CA GLY A 110 -17.90 -3.42 -9.06
C GLY A 110 -18.73 -2.32 -8.42
N GLU A 111 -19.96 -2.59 -8.01
CA GLU A 111 -20.85 -1.61 -7.39
C GLU A 111 -20.56 -1.50 -5.90
N ILE A 112 -20.55 -0.27 -5.38
CA ILE A 112 -20.36 -0.03 -3.95
C ILE A 112 -21.61 -0.52 -3.22
N THR A 113 -21.42 -1.42 -2.23
CA THR A 113 -22.51 -2.10 -1.53
C THR A 113 -22.75 -1.61 -0.11
N GLY A 114 -21.97 -0.65 0.36
CA GLY A 114 -22.18 -0.13 1.71
C GLY A 114 -21.11 0.84 2.15
N PRO A 115 -21.18 1.33 3.40
CA PRO A 115 -20.17 2.24 3.93
C PRO A 115 -18.85 1.50 4.15
N SER A 116 -17.76 2.25 4.13
CA SER A 116 -16.45 1.68 4.42
C SER A 116 -16.35 1.27 5.89
N THR A 117 -15.87 0.05 6.12
CA THR A 117 -15.56 -0.45 7.46
C THR A 117 -14.06 -0.58 7.68
N TRP A 118 -13.24 -0.24 6.67
CA TRP A 118 -11.79 -0.32 6.76
C TRP A 118 -11.13 0.69 5.84
N LYS A 119 -9.85 0.91 6.07
CA LYS A 119 -9.03 1.79 5.24
C LYS A 119 -7.69 1.13 4.97
N VAL A 120 -7.02 1.55 3.89
CA VAL A 120 -5.65 1.16 3.63
C VAL A 120 -4.70 2.20 4.21
N HIS A 121 -3.62 1.73 4.82
CA HIS A 121 -2.54 2.55 5.35
C HIS A 121 -1.29 2.23 4.55
N VAL A 122 -0.74 3.23 3.86
CA VAL A 122 0.45 3.08 3.02
C VAL A 122 1.53 4.01 3.55
N VAL A 123 2.72 3.46 3.78
CA VAL A 123 3.87 4.26 4.22
C VAL A 123 4.87 4.33 3.06
N ILE A 124 5.24 5.54 2.68
CA ILE A 124 6.21 5.77 1.60
C ILE A 124 7.37 6.63 2.10
N SER A 125 8.54 6.47 1.47
CA SER A 125 9.69 7.34 1.73
C SER A 125 9.40 8.75 1.24
N ALA A 126 9.67 9.75 2.06
CA ALA A 126 9.48 11.14 1.68
C ALA A 126 10.55 11.64 0.70
N SER A 127 11.64 10.91 0.54
CA SER A 127 12.72 11.30 -0.37
C SER A 127 12.43 10.92 -1.82
N ASP A 128 11.80 9.75 -2.07
CA ASP A 128 11.60 9.25 -3.43
C ASP A 128 10.27 8.54 -3.67
N GLY A 129 9.43 8.39 -2.63
CA GLY A 129 8.13 7.74 -2.75
C GLY A 129 8.17 6.22 -2.73
N THR A 130 9.32 5.60 -2.46
CA THR A 130 9.41 4.14 -2.34
C THR A 130 8.46 3.63 -1.27
N ILE A 131 7.72 2.57 -1.58
CA ILE A 131 6.77 1.98 -0.63
C ILE A 131 7.53 1.21 0.44
N VAL A 132 7.36 1.62 1.69
CA VAL A 132 7.96 0.95 2.86
C VAL A 132 7.08 -0.22 3.28
N THR A 133 5.79 0.03 3.46
CA THR A 133 4.82 -0.99 3.85
C THR A 133 3.40 -0.53 3.49
N ALA A 134 2.47 -1.48 3.53
CA ALA A 134 1.05 -1.19 3.35
C ALA A 134 0.22 -2.26 4.02
N TYR A 135 -0.85 -1.86 4.71
CA TYR A 135 -1.72 -2.82 5.39
C TYR A 135 -3.12 -2.23 5.56
N PRO A 136 -4.13 -3.10 5.66
CA PRO A 136 -5.49 -2.64 5.94
C PRO A 136 -5.70 -2.41 7.43
N MET A 137 -6.56 -1.46 7.77
CA MET A 137 -6.93 -1.14 9.14
C MET A 137 -8.44 -1.05 9.24
N SER A 138 -9.00 -1.59 10.34
CA SER A 138 -10.41 -1.40 10.63
C SER A 138 -10.66 0.07 11.01
N THR A 139 -11.79 0.62 10.56
CA THR A 139 -12.23 1.96 10.93
C THR A 139 -13.13 1.97 12.18
N LYS A 140 -13.42 0.79 12.70
CA LYS A 140 -14.23 0.64 13.91
C LYS A 140 -13.38 0.60 15.16
#